data_cba46bea068aebe105db07c6a2604e36
#
_entry.id   cba46bea068aebe105db07c6a2604e36
#
_cell.length_a   1.000
_cell.length_b   1.000
_cell.length_c   1.000
_cell.angle_alpha   90.00
_cell.angle_beta   90.00
_cell.angle_gamma   90.00
#
_symmetry.space_group_name_H-M   'P 1'
#
loop_
_entity.id
_entity.type
_entity.pdbx_description
1 polymer ?
#
loop_
_entity_poly.entity_id
_entity_poly.type
_entity_poly.pdbx_seq_one_letter_code
_entity_poly.pdbx_strand_id
1 'polypeptide(L)'
;MERKFKYLVDRRVVWRRDPITDIPDEETKEYLFYKNGTYQAYNLFRSKAKITTYRSLKWHMLTLWYLNPNWTKNNAMDIAMYISDKDNGFITFSINEWNVERLITDISLLDLDEPPTNKLRKIIFKWNCGLTKQEKLSIVGKLIGRMKGVKSSDIYETMLQTNYEGDKITISGLAKILNVTPRTIYRRMNKYPALKEEKEILNEET
;
A
#
# COMPACT_ATOMS: atom_id res chain seq x y z
N MET A 1 -4.34 8.56 -32.94
CA MET A 1 -3.76 8.27 -31.59
C MET A 1 -2.27 8.47 -31.64
N GLU A 2 -1.74 9.39 -30.86
CA GLU A 2 -0.30 9.63 -30.84
C GLU A 2 0.46 8.40 -30.32
N ARG A 3 1.46 7.96 -31.06
CA ARG A 3 2.29 6.78 -30.70
C ARG A 3 2.90 6.87 -29.31
N LYS A 4 3.15 8.09 -28.84
CA LYS A 4 3.78 8.39 -27.53
C LYS A 4 2.94 7.89 -26.31
N PHE A 5 1.61 7.78 -26.44
CA PHE A 5 0.72 7.34 -25.34
C PHE A 5 0.19 5.91 -25.50
N LYS A 6 0.64 5.18 -26.52
CA LYS A 6 0.14 3.84 -26.81
C LYS A 6 0.26 2.89 -25.60
N TYR A 7 1.33 3.01 -24.82
CA TYR A 7 1.54 2.16 -23.64
C TYR A 7 0.49 2.38 -22.53
N LEU A 8 -0.09 3.59 -22.42
CA LEU A 8 -1.19 3.87 -21.50
C LEU A 8 -2.46 3.16 -21.95
N VAL A 9 -2.78 3.24 -23.25
CA VAL A 9 -3.97 2.61 -23.83
C VAL A 9 -3.90 1.10 -23.77
N ASP A 10 -2.75 0.52 -24.05
CA ASP A 10 -2.51 -0.92 -23.95
C ASP A 10 -2.56 -1.45 -22.52
N ARG A 11 -2.76 -0.57 -21.52
CA ARG A 11 -2.83 -0.93 -20.09
C ARG A 11 -1.62 -1.70 -19.60
N ARG A 12 -0.47 -1.42 -20.16
CA ARG A 12 0.78 -2.06 -19.78
C ARG A 12 1.30 -1.49 -18.46
N VAL A 13 2.19 -2.22 -17.82
CA VAL A 13 3.00 -1.72 -16.72
C VAL A 13 3.83 -0.54 -17.23
N VAL A 14 3.69 0.62 -16.58
CA VAL A 14 4.32 1.88 -17.00
C VAL A 14 5.58 2.22 -16.21
N TRP A 15 6.04 1.27 -15.42
CA TRP A 15 7.24 1.46 -14.62
C TRP A 15 8.49 1.66 -15.50
N ARG A 16 9.21 2.75 -15.24
CA ARG A 16 10.39 3.19 -15.99
C ARG A 16 11.58 3.50 -15.10
N ARG A 17 11.39 3.49 -13.76
CA ARG A 17 12.47 3.86 -12.83
C ARG A 17 13.61 2.87 -12.92
N ASP A 18 14.84 3.40 -13.12
CA ASP A 18 16.07 2.64 -13.17
C ASP A 18 17.15 3.44 -12.39
N PRO A 19 17.94 2.81 -11.50
CA PRO A 19 17.84 1.38 -11.14
C PRO A 19 16.58 1.05 -10.35
N ILE A 20 16.21 -0.24 -10.36
CA ILE A 20 15.16 -0.76 -9.48
C ILE A 20 15.62 -0.64 -8.03
N THR A 21 14.93 0.19 -7.24
CA THR A 21 15.28 0.42 -5.84
C THR A 21 14.53 -0.50 -4.86
N ASP A 22 13.41 -1.08 -5.31
CA ASP A 22 12.62 -1.97 -4.48
C ASP A 22 13.27 -3.36 -4.40
N ILE A 23 13.78 -3.72 -3.22
CA ILE A 23 14.32 -5.05 -2.93
C ILE A 23 13.23 -5.87 -2.23
N PRO A 24 12.90 -7.09 -2.69
CA PRO A 24 11.93 -7.93 -2.01
C PRO A 24 12.45 -8.39 -0.65
N ASP A 25 11.59 -8.39 0.37
CA ASP A 25 11.89 -8.96 1.70
C ASP A 25 11.95 -10.48 1.66
N GLU A 26 11.20 -11.11 0.74
CA GLU A 26 11.19 -12.54 0.51
C GLU A 26 11.04 -12.83 -0.98
N GLU A 27 11.92 -13.65 -1.52
CA GLU A 27 11.86 -14.15 -2.88
C GLU A 27 11.75 -15.67 -2.89
N THR A 28 10.73 -16.17 -3.60
CA THR A 28 10.54 -17.60 -3.83
C THR A 28 10.56 -17.91 -5.32
N LYS A 29 10.39 -19.19 -5.68
CA LYS A 29 10.22 -19.56 -7.10
C LYS A 29 8.93 -18.99 -7.69
N GLU A 30 7.90 -18.80 -6.86
CA GLU A 30 6.55 -18.44 -7.27
C GLU A 30 6.26 -16.94 -7.15
N TYR A 31 6.85 -16.22 -6.16
CA TYR A 31 6.52 -14.83 -5.89
C TYR A 31 7.67 -14.01 -5.30
N LEU A 32 7.50 -12.69 -5.37
CA LEU A 32 8.27 -11.68 -4.66
C LEU A 32 7.36 -11.03 -3.61
N PHE A 33 7.82 -10.90 -2.39
CA PHE A 33 7.08 -10.26 -1.30
C PHE A 33 7.79 -8.99 -0.84
N TYR A 34 7.05 -7.90 -0.71
CA TYR A 34 7.50 -6.58 -0.27
C TYR A 34 6.69 -6.14 0.94
N LYS A 35 7.27 -6.13 2.12
CA LYS A 35 6.61 -5.74 3.38
C LYS A 35 6.02 -4.33 3.29
N ASN A 36 6.76 -3.39 2.74
CA ASN A 36 6.36 -2.00 2.55
C ASN A 36 5.65 -1.73 1.21
N GLY A 37 5.58 -2.75 0.35
CA GLY A 37 4.98 -2.66 -0.96
C GLY A 37 5.96 -2.19 -2.05
N THR A 38 5.53 -2.29 -3.31
CA THR A 38 6.32 -1.91 -4.48
C THR A 38 5.44 -1.36 -5.60
N TYR A 39 6.01 -0.51 -6.44
CA TYR A 39 5.41 -0.03 -7.69
C TYR A 39 5.86 -0.81 -8.92
N GLN A 40 6.72 -1.82 -8.79
CA GLN A 40 7.24 -2.60 -9.93
C GLN A 40 6.15 -3.18 -10.84
N ALA A 41 4.98 -3.47 -10.31
CA ALA A 41 3.83 -3.95 -11.05
C ALA A 41 2.70 -2.91 -11.15
N TYR A 42 3.05 -1.61 -11.11
CA TYR A 42 2.07 -0.55 -11.32
C TYR A 42 1.46 -0.65 -12.72
N ASN A 43 0.15 -0.46 -12.76
CA ASN A 43 -0.62 -0.38 -13.99
C ASN A 43 -1.70 0.69 -13.81
N LEU A 44 -1.82 1.62 -14.74
CA LEU A 44 -2.79 2.71 -14.70
C LEU A 44 -4.22 2.17 -14.59
N PHE A 45 -4.50 1.09 -15.30
CA PHE A 45 -5.75 0.35 -15.18
C PHE A 45 -5.48 -1.09 -14.77
N ARG A 46 -6.14 -1.52 -13.72
CA ARG A 46 -6.23 -2.91 -13.34
C ARG A 46 -7.57 -3.44 -13.84
N SER A 47 -7.56 -4.20 -14.91
CA SER A 47 -8.76 -4.66 -15.60
C SER A 47 -9.64 -3.49 -16.11
N LYS A 48 -10.85 -3.32 -15.57
CA LYS A 48 -11.79 -2.26 -15.93
C LYS A 48 -11.76 -1.04 -15.00
N ALA A 49 -10.83 -1.01 -14.03
CA ALA A 49 -10.75 0.11 -13.10
C ALA A 49 -10.44 1.42 -13.85
N LYS A 50 -11.20 2.46 -13.55
CA LYS A 50 -11.04 3.80 -14.10
C LYS A 50 -10.78 4.79 -12.96
N ILE A 51 -10.19 5.91 -13.29
CA ILE A 51 -10.00 7.03 -12.37
C ILE A 51 -11.35 7.73 -12.19
N THR A 52 -11.90 7.71 -10.98
CA THR A 52 -13.26 8.19 -10.68
C THR A 52 -13.30 9.50 -9.90
N THR A 53 -12.18 9.97 -9.37
CA THR A 53 -12.09 11.18 -8.56
C THR A 53 -10.83 11.98 -8.85
N TYR A 54 -10.83 13.27 -8.57
CA TYR A 54 -9.67 14.15 -8.64
C TYR A 54 -8.52 13.64 -7.77
N ARG A 55 -8.80 13.16 -6.56
CA ARG A 55 -7.78 12.59 -5.65
C ARG A 55 -7.12 11.34 -6.26
N SER A 56 -7.91 10.50 -6.94
CA SER A 56 -7.37 9.33 -7.65
C SER A 56 -6.51 9.75 -8.84
N LEU A 57 -6.94 10.78 -9.60
CA LEU A 57 -6.13 11.34 -10.70
C LEU A 57 -4.79 11.87 -10.17
N LYS A 58 -4.80 12.68 -9.10
CA LYS A 58 -3.58 13.20 -8.47
C LYS A 58 -2.63 12.08 -8.06
N TRP A 59 -3.14 11.01 -7.44
CA TRP A 59 -2.34 9.85 -7.04
C TRP A 59 -1.72 9.13 -8.25
N HIS A 60 -2.48 8.95 -9.33
CA HIS A 60 -1.97 8.31 -10.55
C HIS A 60 -0.89 9.15 -11.22
N MET A 61 -1.08 10.47 -11.32
CA MET A 61 -0.09 11.36 -11.90
C MET A 61 1.20 11.42 -11.08
N LEU A 62 1.08 11.48 -9.74
CA LEU A 62 2.23 11.40 -8.84
C LEU A 62 2.97 10.07 -9.01
N THR A 63 2.26 8.94 -9.08
CA THR A 63 2.85 7.62 -9.28
C THR A 63 3.55 7.51 -10.64
N LEU A 64 2.92 8.01 -11.70
CA LEU A 64 3.52 8.01 -13.04
C LEU A 64 4.80 8.86 -13.09
N TRP A 65 4.79 10.01 -12.45
CA TRP A 65 5.98 10.87 -12.40
C TRP A 65 7.08 10.23 -11.57
N TYR A 66 6.78 9.72 -10.39
CA TYR A 66 7.72 8.94 -9.59
C TYR A 66 8.39 7.81 -10.40
N LEU A 67 7.61 7.07 -11.20
CA LEU A 67 8.12 5.98 -12.02
C LEU A 67 8.91 6.45 -13.25
N ASN A 68 8.84 7.73 -13.60
CA ASN A 68 9.53 8.33 -14.75
C ASN A 68 10.32 9.58 -14.30
N PRO A 69 11.40 9.41 -13.53
CA PRO A 69 12.15 10.52 -12.91
C PRO A 69 12.72 11.52 -13.93
N ASN A 70 12.88 11.11 -15.19
CA ASN A 70 13.37 11.98 -16.28
C ASN A 70 12.28 12.86 -16.90
N TRP A 71 11.05 12.80 -16.42
CA TRP A 71 10.00 13.69 -16.94
C TRP A 71 10.22 15.12 -16.46
N THR A 72 10.09 16.03 -17.41
CA THR A 72 9.92 17.44 -17.10
C THR A 72 8.47 17.73 -16.72
N LYS A 73 8.21 18.91 -16.14
CA LYS A 73 6.82 19.36 -15.86
C LYS A 73 5.96 19.36 -17.13
N ASN A 74 6.52 19.71 -18.29
CA ASN A 74 5.81 19.69 -19.57
C ASN A 74 5.43 18.26 -20.00
N ASN A 75 6.34 17.28 -19.81
CA ASN A 75 6.01 15.89 -20.10
C ASN A 75 4.88 15.37 -19.20
N ALA A 76 4.92 15.71 -17.91
CA ALA A 76 3.86 15.33 -16.96
C ALA A 76 2.54 16.02 -17.33
N MET A 77 2.58 17.28 -17.76
CA MET A 77 1.41 18.04 -18.22
C MET A 77 0.77 17.39 -19.46
N ASP A 78 1.55 17.08 -20.49
CA ASP A 78 1.05 16.42 -21.70
C ASP A 78 0.31 15.11 -21.39
N ILE A 79 0.86 14.30 -20.47
CA ILE A 79 0.26 13.03 -20.08
C ILE A 79 -0.97 13.24 -19.21
N ALA A 80 -0.95 14.24 -18.32
CA ALA A 80 -2.09 14.60 -17.50
C ALA A 80 -3.27 15.07 -18.37
N MET A 81 -3.02 15.91 -19.35
CA MET A 81 -4.03 16.35 -20.30
C MET A 81 -4.62 15.17 -21.08
N TYR A 82 -3.77 14.27 -21.58
CA TYR A 82 -4.22 13.08 -22.29
C TYR A 82 -5.06 12.14 -21.40
N ILE A 83 -4.66 11.90 -20.15
CA ILE A 83 -5.42 11.07 -19.21
C ILE A 83 -6.73 11.74 -18.80
N SER A 84 -6.73 13.06 -18.67
CA SER A 84 -7.87 13.86 -18.22
C SER A 84 -8.91 14.10 -19.32
N ASP A 85 -8.58 13.80 -20.56
CA ASP A 85 -9.55 13.77 -21.64
C ASP A 85 -10.44 12.53 -21.48
N LYS A 86 -11.73 12.78 -21.27
CA LYS A 86 -12.74 11.75 -21.04
C LYS A 86 -12.90 10.78 -22.22
N ASP A 87 -12.66 11.25 -23.44
CA ASP A 87 -12.79 10.46 -24.66
C ASP A 87 -11.71 9.39 -24.74
N ASN A 88 -10.57 9.59 -24.07
CA ASN A 88 -9.53 8.58 -23.91
C ASN A 88 -9.88 7.47 -22.90
N GLY A 89 -10.98 7.61 -22.16
CA GLY A 89 -11.56 6.57 -21.33
C GLY A 89 -10.79 6.25 -20.02
N PHE A 90 -9.86 7.10 -19.58
CA PHE A 90 -9.13 6.92 -18.32
C PHE A 90 -9.90 7.43 -17.11
N ILE A 91 -10.59 8.57 -17.26
CA ILE A 91 -11.39 9.17 -16.19
C ILE A 91 -12.89 9.01 -16.48
N THR A 92 -13.71 9.09 -15.41
CA THR A 92 -15.17 9.00 -15.50
C THR A 92 -15.87 10.32 -15.22
N PHE A 93 -15.12 11.36 -14.84
CA PHE A 93 -15.62 12.70 -14.52
C PHE A 93 -15.02 13.72 -15.48
N SER A 94 -15.62 14.90 -15.55
CA SER A 94 -15.06 16.00 -16.34
C SER A 94 -14.18 16.88 -15.48
N ILE A 95 -13.06 17.31 -16.03
CA ILE A 95 -12.12 18.21 -15.39
C ILE A 95 -11.67 19.25 -16.41
N ASN A 96 -11.57 20.51 -16.02
CA ASN A 96 -11.07 21.56 -16.89
C ASN A 96 -9.55 21.63 -16.90
N GLU A 97 -8.99 22.22 -17.95
CA GLU A 97 -7.55 22.35 -18.18
C GLU A 97 -6.85 23.03 -16.99
N TRP A 98 -7.40 24.13 -16.48
CA TRP A 98 -6.85 24.86 -15.34
C TRP A 98 -6.66 23.97 -14.10
N ASN A 99 -7.63 23.10 -13.80
CA ASN A 99 -7.51 22.15 -12.68
C ASN A 99 -6.44 21.08 -12.94
N VAL A 100 -6.22 20.69 -14.19
CA VAL A 100 -5.13 19.76 -14.56
C VAL A 100 -3.77 20.44 -14.38
N GLU A 101 -3.63 21.68 -14.83
CA GLU A 101 -2.42 22.48 -14.65
C GLU A 101 -2.08 22.69 -13.18
N ARG A 102 -3.10 23.05 -12.37
CA ARG A 102 -2.95 23.18 -10.93
C ARG A 102 -2.50 21.87 -10.29
N LEU A 103 -3.13 20.75 -10.69
CA LEU A 103 -2.77 19.41 -10.20
C LEU A 103 -1.30 19.09 -10.46
N ILE A 104 -0.82 19.32 -11.66
CA ILE A 104 0.59 19.07 -12.03
C ILE A 104 1.53 20.04 -11.32
N THR A 105 1.14 21.29 -11.16
CA THR A 105 1.91 22.26 -10.38
C THR A 105 2.04 21.82 -8.92
N ASP A 106 0.92 21.43 -8.28
CA ASP A 106 0.95 20.89 -6.91
C ASP A 106 1.87 19.67 -6.77
N ILE A 107 1.84 18.76 -7.77
CA ILE A 107 2.71 17.56 -7.75
C ILE A 107 4.18 17.96 -7.93
N SER A 108 4.48 18.94 -8.78
CA SER A 108 5.87 19.40 -9.03
C SER A 108 6.54 20.03 -7.81
N LEU A 109 5.79 20.37 -6.78
CA LEU A 109 6.30 20.92 -5.51
C LEU A 109 6.58 19.82 -4.47
N LEU A 110 6.20 18.57 -4.75
CA LEU A 110 6.45 17.44 -3.86
C LEU A 110 7.84 16.87 -4.12
N ASP A 111 8.37 16.12 -3.14
CA ASP A 111 9.53 15.29 -3.37
C ASP A 111 9.16 14.12 -4.29
N LEU A 112 9.63 14.20 -5.53
CA LEU A 112 9.36 13.21 -6.57
C LEU A 112 10.27 11.97 -6.46
N ASP A 113 11.25 11.97 -5.57
CA ASP A 113 12.10 10.83 -5.27
C ASP A 113 11.51 9.92 -4.19
N GLU A 114 10.59 10.46 -3.39
CA GLU A 114 9.84 9.65 -2.43
C GLU A 114 8.69 8.88 -3.10
N PRO A 115 8.55 7.56 -2.81
CA PRO A 115 7.44 6.79 -3.35
C PRO A 115 6.09 7.30 -2.81
N PRO A 116 5.09 7.50 -3.68
CA PRO A 116 3.75 7.91 -3.23
C PRO A 116 3.17 6.92 -2.23
N THR A 117 2.59 7.41 -1.15
CA THR A 117 1.90 6.57 -0.16
C THR A 117 0.61 5.97 -0.74
N ASN A 118 0.17 4.84 -0.21
CA ASN A 118 -1.05 4.12 -0.54
C ASN A 118 -1.02 3.22 -1.80
N LYS A 119 -1.87 2.22 -1.81
CA LYS A 119 -2.13 1.26 -2.90
C LYS A 119 -0.89 0.51 -3.42
N LEU A 120 0.14 0.36 -2.60
CA LEU A 120 1.31 -0.43 -2.95
C LEU A 120 0.96 -1.91 -3.11
N ARG A 121 1.50 -2.53 -4.13
CA ARG A 121 1.42 -3.99 -4.28
C ARG A 121 2.49 -4.64 -3.41
N LYS A 122 2.07 -5.53 -2.51
CA LYS A 122 2.97 -6.22 -1.59
C LYS A 122 3.44 -7.58 -2.09
N ILE A 123 2.74 -8.18 -3.03
CA ILE A 123 3.08 -9.49 -3.57
C ILE A 123 3.00 -9.43 -5.09
N ILE A 124 4.07 -9.86 -5.75
CA ILE A 124 4.16 -10.03 -7.20
C ILE A 124 4.39 -11.50 -7.49
N PHE A 125 3.44 -12.15 -8.15
CA PHE A 125 3.64 -13.51 -8.64
C PHE A 125 4.48 -13.51 -9.91
N LYS A 126 5.49 -14.38 -9.96
CA LYS A 126 6.34 -14.56 -11.14
C LYS A 126 5.53 -15.10 -12.31
N TRP A 127 5.95 -14.77 -13.51
CA TRP A 127 5.34 -15.30 -14.72
C TRP A 127 5.54 -16.82 -14.75
N ASN A 128 4.50 -17.57 -15.09
CA ASN A 128 4.50 -19.04 -15.13
C ASN A 128 4.86 -19.73 -13.79
N CYS A 129 4.47 -19.15 -12.67
CA CYS A 129 4.69 -19.75 -11.34
C CYS A 129 3.93 -21.05 -11.08
N GLY A 130 3.12 -21.54 -12.03
CA GLY A 130 2.36 -22.80 -11.92
C GLY A 130 1.20 -22.78 -10.92
N LEU A 131 1.01 -21.70 -10.17
CA LEU A 131 -0.01 -21.61 -9.12
C LEU A 131 -1.39 -21.28 -9.66
N THR A 132 -2.38 -21.99 -9.17
CA THR A 132 -3.81 -21.69 -9.38
C THR A 132 -4.21 -20.37 -8.70
N LYS A 133 -5.37 -19.84 -9.06
CA LYS A 133 -5.93 -18.63 -8.41
C LYS A 133 -6.14 -18.84 -6.92
N GLN A 134 -6.57 -20.01 -6.49
CA GLN A 134 -6.83 -20.33 -5.08
C GLN A 134 -5.53 -20.38 -4.26
N GLU A 135 -4.48 -20.99 -4.79
CA GLU A 135 -3.16 -21.03 -4.17
C GLU A 135 -2.56 -19.63 -4.03
N LYS A 136 -2.67 -18.79 -5.08
CA LYS A 136 -2.26 -17.38 -5.00
C LYS A 136 -3.00 -16.62 -3.91
N LEU A 137 -4.32 -16.80 -3.77
CA LEU A 137 -5.11 -16.16 -2.71
C LEU A 137 -4.72 -16.68 -1.31
N SER A 138 -4.42 -17.98 -1.18
CA SER A 138 -3.93 -18.57 0.07
C SER A 138 -2.58 -17.96 0.50
N ILE A 139 -1.63 -17.81 -0.43
CA ILE A 139 -0.33 -17.16 -0.17
C ILE A 139 -0.54 -15.71 0.26
N VAL A 140 -1.37 -14.94 -0.47
CA VAL A 140 -1.70 -13.56 -0.12
C VAL A 140 -2.29 -13.47 1.29
N GLY A 141 -3.25 -14.36 1.62
CA GLY A 141 -3.87 -14.41 2.95
C GLY A 141 -2.86 -14.72 4.06
N LYS A 142 -1.95 -15.65 3.83
CA LYS A 142 -0.90 -16.01 4.81
C LYS A 142 0.09 -14.85 5.02
N LEU A 143 0.62 -14.25 3.97
CA LEU A 143 1.63 -13.20 4.06
C LEU A 143 1.05 -11.90 4.62
N ILE A 144 -0.06 -11.42 4.08
CA ILE A 144 -0.71 -10.18 4.54
C ILE A 144 -1.37 -10.38 5.92
N GLY A 145 -1.91 -11.57 6.20
CA GLY A 145 -2.48 -11.93 7.50
C GLY A 145 -1.44 -11.91 8.63
N ARG A 146 -0.20 -12.35 8.36
CA ARG A 146 0.92 -12.23 9.31
C ARG A 146 1.26 -10.78 9.65
N MET A 147 1.11 -9.86 8.69
CA MET A 147 1.41 -8.44 8.90
C MET A 147 0.32 -7.67 9.65
N LYS A 148 -0.93 -8.12 9.54
CA LYS A 148 -2.09 -7.48 10.19
C LYS A 148 -2.41 -8.06 11.56
N GLY A 149 -1.79 -9.18 11.92
CA GLY A 149 -2.03 -9.84 13.20
C GLY A 149 -1.19 -9.21 14.30
N VAL A 150 -1.82 -8.80 15.40
CA VAL A 150 -1.10 -8.44 16.63
C VAL A 150 -0.27 -9.63 17.09
N LYS A 151 1.01 -9.43 17.29
CA LYS A 151 1.93 -10.45 17.83
C LYS A 151 1.81 -10.51 19.34
N SER A 152 2.24 -11.62 19.93
CA SER A 152 2.35 -11.73 21.39
C SER A 152 3.32 -10.70 21.97
N SER A 153 4.42 -10.40 21.27
CA SER A 153 5.36 -9.34 21.64
C SER A 153 4.70 -7.98 21.73
N ASP A 154 3.87 -7.63 20.73
CA ASP A 154 3.19 -6.32 20.70
C ASP A 154 2.24 -6.15 21.91
N ILE A 155 1.56 -7.25 22.32
CA ILE A 155 0.69 -7.26 23.50
C ILE A 155 1.54 -7.09 24.77
N TYR A 156 2.64 -7.83 24.88
CA TYR A 156 3.53 -7.76 26.04
C TYR A 156 4.14 -6.37 26.21
N GLU A 157 4.70 -5.81 25.14
CA GLU A 157 5.28 -4.46 25.13
C GLU A 157 4.23 -3.40 25.53
N THR A 158 3.00 -3.54 25.04
CA THR A 158 1.90 -2.63 25.41
C THR A 158 1.51 -2.79 26.88
N MET A 159 1.54 -4.01 27.45
CA MET A 159 1.28 -4.25 28.86
C MET A 159 2.35 -3.56 29.74
N LEU A 160 3.63 -3.74 29.39
CA LEU A 160 4.75 -3.07 30.10
C LEU A 160 4.61 -1.54 30.05
N GLN A 161 4.30 -0.98 28.89
CA GLN A 161 4.11 0.46 28.74
C GLN A 161 2.94 0.97 29.61
N THR A 162 1.80 0.27 29.59
CA THR A 162 0.62 0.61 30.40
C THR A 162 0.93 0.56 31.91
N ASN A 163 1.65 -0.47 32.34
CA ASN A 163 2.09 -0.59 33.76
C ASN A 163 3.05 0.55 34.14
N TYR A 164 4.03 0.87 33.28
CA TYR A 164 4.97 1.96 33.51
C TYR A 164 4.27 3.33 33.64
N GLU A 165 3.17 3.53 32.94
CA GLU A 165 2.31 4.74 33.03
C GLU A 165 1.46 4.75 34.30
N GLY A 166 1.45 3.68 35.09
CA GLY A 166 0.68 3.55 36.33
C GLY A 166 -0.80 3.21 36.08
N ASP A 167 -1.14 2.78 34.85
CA ASP A 167 -2.50 2.45 34.46
C ASP A 167 -2.78 0.96 34.60
N LYS A 168 -4.01 0.62 35.02
CA LYS A 168 -4.44 -0.78 35.10
C LYS A 168 -4.56 -1.42 33.72
N ILE A 169 -3.88 -2.55 33.54
CA ILE A 169 -3.89 -3.30 32.28
C ILE A 169 -5.23 -4.02 32.12
N THR A 170 -6.03 -3.55 31.16
CA THR A 170 -7.32 -4.17 30.79
C THR A 170 -7.32 -4.66 29.36
N ILE A 171 -8.09 -5.71 29.07
CA ILE A 171 -8.24 -6.23 27.71
C ILE A 171 -8.75 -5.17 26.74
N SER A 172 -9.70 -4.36 27.20
CA SER A 172 -10.27 -3.27 26.40
C SER A 172 -9.26 -2.17 26.14
N GLY A 173 -8.41 -1.81 27.13
CA GLY A 173 -7.32 -0.85 26.98
C GLY A 173 -6.30 -1.33 25.95
N LEU A 174 -5.79 -2.54 26.11
CA LEU A 174 -4.86 -3.15 25.14
C LEU A 174 -5.43 -3.20 23.72
N ALA A 175 -6.70 -3.56 23.59
CA ALA A 175 -7.38 -3.63 22.30
C ALA A 175 -7.46 -2.25 21.63
N LYS A 176 -7.74 -1.20 22.41
CA LYS A 176 -7.79 0.20 21.95
C LYS A 176 -6.42 0.69 21.49
N ILE A 177 -5.39 0.48 22.29
CA ILE A 177 -4.01 0.92 21.98
C ILE A 177 -3.51 0.19 20.71
N LEU A 178 -3.70 -1.12 20.62
CA LEU A 178 -3.27 -1.94 19.48
C LEU A 178 -4.22 -1.88 18.26
N ASN A 179 -5.28 -1.07 18.35
CA ASN A 179 -6.28 -0.91 17.29
C ASN A 179 -6.86 -2.25 16.78
N VAL A 180 -7.24 -3.11 17.71
CA VAL A 180 -7.84 -4.42 17.43
C VAL A 180 -9.10 -4.64 18.30
N THR A 181 -9.83 -5.73 18.03
CA THR A 181 -10.97 -6.09 18.90
C THR A 181 -10.51 -6.79 20.18
N PRO A 182 -11.21 -6.64 21.33
CA PRO A 182 -10.92 -7.38 22.55
C PRO A 182 -10.86 -8.90 22.32
N ARG A 183 -11.69 -9.44 21.42
CA ARG A 183 -11.68 -10.85 21.01
C ARG A 183 -10.32 -11.28 20.43
N THR A 184 -9.64 -10.37 19.72
CA THR A 184 -8.30 -10.64 19.17
C THR A 184 -7.28 -10.82 20.30
N ILE A 185 -7.32 -9.95 21.33
CA ILE A 185 -6.46 -10.05 22.51
C ILE A 185 -6.74 -11.36 23.27
N TYR A 186 -8.01 -11.66 23.59
CA TYR A 186 -8.38 -12.92 24.22
C TYR A 186 -7.87 -14.15 23.47
N ARG A 187 -8.02 -14.17 22.15
CA ARG A 187 -7.57 -15.30 21.33
C ARG A 187 -6.04 -15.45 21.36
N ARG A 188 -5.30 -14.35 21.45
CA ARG A 188 -3.84 -14.38 21.57
C ARG A 188 -3.40 -14.85 22.96
N MET A 189 -3.99 -14.33 24.02
CA MET A 189 -3.72 -14.76 25.39
C MET A 189 -4.06 -16.24 25.62
N ASN A 190 -5.13 -16.75 24.99
CA ASN A 190 -5.45 -18.19 25.06
C ASN A 190 -4.43 -19.04 24.30
N LYS A 191 -3.83 -18.52 23.23
CA LYS A 191 -2.78 -19.21 22.48
C LYS A 191 -1.43 -19.16 23.20
N TYR A 192 -1.20 -18.14 23.99
CA TYR A 192 0.05 -17.88 24.75
C TYR A 192 -0.32 -17.58 26.21
N PRO A 193 -0.55 -18.62 27.05
CA PRO A 193 -1.02 -18.46 28.44
C PRO A 193 -0.15 -17.56 29.30
N ALA A 194 1.18 -17.56 29.08
CA ALA A 194 2.12 -16.69 29.78
C ALA A 194 1.72 -15.19 29.72
N LEU A 195 1.06 -14.74 28.67
CA LEU A 195 0.56 -13.35 28.59
C LEU A 195 -0.56 -13.05 29.61
N LYS A 196 -1.29 -14.07 30.07
CA LYS A 196 -2.30 -13.89 31.11
C LYS A 196 -1.65 -13.75 32.49
N GLU A 197 -0.69 -14.62 32.75
CA GLU A 197 0.09 -14.64 33.99
C GLU A 197 0.83 -13.29 34.14
N GLU A 198 1.53 -12.85 33.11
CA GLU A 198 2.21 -11.56 33.09
C GLU A 198 1.26 -10.37 33.34
N LYS A 199 0.06 -10.39 32.73
CA LYS A 199 -0.94 -9.34 32.96
C LYS A 199 -1.38 -9.29 34.42
N GLU A 200 -1.50 -10.43 35.08
CA GLU A 200 -1.87 -10.51 36.49
C GLU A 200 -0.76 -9.99 37.38
N ILE A 201 0.48 -10.43 37.15
CA ILE A 201 1.68 -9.96 37.87
C ILE A 201 1.81 -8.42 37.77
N LEU A 202 1.79 -7.90 36.56
CA LEU A 202 1.92 -6.45 36.33
C LEU A 202 0.81 -5.61 36.96
N ASN A 203 -0.42 -6.15 37.07
CA ASN A 203 -1.51 -5.46 37.76
C ASN A 203 -1.45 -5.57 39.29
N GLU A 204 -0.69 -6.51 39.85
CA GLU A 204 -0.46 -6.62 41.30
C GLU A 204 0.64 -5.66 41.77
N GLU A 205 1.53 -5.26 40.86
CA GLU A 205 2.63 -4.33 41.13
C GLU A 205 2.21 -2.86 40.98
N THR A 206 1.02 -2.58 40.40
CA THR A 206 0.46 -1.24 40.21
C THR A 206 -0.49 -0.88 41.35
#